data_238b93756c370b77005914faa53576d1
#
_entry.id   238b93756c370b77005914faa53576d1
#
_cell.length_a   1.000
_cell.length_b   1.000
_cell.length_c   1.000
_cell.angle_alpha   90.00
_cell.angle_beta   90.00
_cell.angle_gamma   90.00
#
_symmetry.space_group_name_H-M   'P 1'
#
loop_
_entity.id
_entity.type
_entity.pdbx_description
1 polymer ?
#
loop_
_entity_poly.entity_id
_entity_poly.type
_entity_poly.pdbx_seq_one_letter_code
_entity_poly.pdbx_strand_id
1 'polypeptide(L)'
;VTVTLRFEKARDPFAVKIKRQVEEAIAREFSLDREHVAVIVREAAPKAAPAASQHTFTGGIGKVLAVASGKGGVGKSTVTANLALTLRNMGYRVGILDADIYGPSQPKMFGVEGYLPDAERIDGEDCILPADAMGIKLMSIGFFIKPSDALIWRDAMATNALRQMIHQTKWGGLDFLL
;
A
#
# COMPACT_ATOMS: atom_id res chain seq x y z
N VAL A 1 29.55 21.33 18.29
CA VAL A 1 28.64 21.11 17.11
C VAL A 1 27.42 20.37 17.61
N THR A 2 26.23 20.86 17.26
CA THR A 2 24.98 20.20 17.63
C THR A 2 24.27 19.69 16.36
N VAL A 3 23.97 18.39 16.31
CA VAL A 3 23.25 17.74 15.22
C VAL A 3 21.96 17.15 15.74
N THR A 4 20.86 17.40 15.07
CA THR A 4 19.57 16.81 15.45
C THR A 4 19.17 15.73 14.44
N LEU A 5 19.08 14.50 14.90
CA LEU A 5 18.53 13.38 14.13
C LEU A 5 17.04 13.27 14.41
N ARG A 6 16.24 13.12 13.35
CA ARG A 6 14.79 12.90 13.46
C ARG A 6 14.45 11.51 12.98
N PHE A 7 13.81 10.72 13.82
CA PHE A 7 13.32 9.38 13.52
C PHE A 7 11.79 9.38 13.54
N GLU A 8 11.18 8.53 12.74
CA GLU A 8 9.70 8.41 12.70
C GLU A 8 9.11 7.93 14.02
N LYS A 9 9.89 7.20 14.82
CA LYS A 9 9.50 6.72 16.15
C LYS A 9 10.58 7.08 17.17
N ALA A 10 10.17 7.60 18.33
CA ALA A 10 11.08 7.98 19.42
C ALA A 10 11.92 6.79 19.94
N ARG A 11 11.43 5.57 19.81
CA ARG A 11 12.10 4.32 20.22
C ARG A 11 12.48 3.46 19.01
N ASP A 12 13.12 4.07 18.02
CA ASP A 12 13.70 3.31 16.92
C ASP A 12 14.88 2.48 17.44
N PRO A 13 14.90 1.15 17.24
CA PRO A 13 15.99 0.29 17.72
C PRO A 13 17.37 0.67 17.17
N PHE A 14 17.41 1.33 16.02
CA PHE A 14 18.63 1.78 15.37
C PHE A 14 19.08 3.19 15.78
N ALA A 15 18.21 3.96 16.45
CA ALA A 15 18.50 5.35 16.81
C ALA A 15 19.81 5.50 17.62
N VAL A 16 20.05 4.60 18.58
CA VAL A 16 21.25 4.61 19.42
C VAL A 16 22.49 4.31 18.58
N LYS A 17 22.42 3.33 17.68
CA LYS A 17 23.54 2.96 16.80
C LYS A 17 23.87 4.08 15.83
N ILE A 18 22.85 4.66 15.20
CA ILE A 18 23.01 5.76 14.23
C ILE A 18 23.54 7.01 14.95
N LYS A 19 23.01 7.33 16.12
CA LYS A 19 23.53 8.44 16.94
C LYS A 19 25.04 8.33 17.14
N ARG A 20 25.50 7.16 17.60
CA ARG A 20 26.93 6.91 17.85
C ARG A 20 27.78 6.99 16.57
N GLN A 21 27.29 6.44 15.47
CA GLN A 21 27.98 6.51 14.18
C GLN A 21 28.12 7.95 13.68
N VAL A 22 27.08 8.77 13.87
CA VAL A 22 27.11 10.18 13.48
C VAL A 22 28.05 10.98 14.36
N GLU A 23 28.05 10.75 15.68
CA GLU A 23 29.01 11.37 16.61
C GLU A 23 30.46 11.06 16.22
N GLU A 24 30.76 9.79 15.92
CA GLU A 24 32.09 9.33 15.49
C GLU A 24 32.52 9.91 14.16
N ALA A 25 31.60 9.97 13.19
CA ALA A 25 31.86 10.51 11.86
C ALA A 25 32.17 12.01 11.92
N ILE A 26 31.38 12.79 12.68
CA ILE A 26 31.56 14.24 12.81
C ILE A 26 32.87 14.55 13.57
N ALA A 27 33.12 13.85 14.69
CA ALA A 27 34.33 14.03 15.43
C ALA A 27 35.59 13.80 14.57
N ARG A 28 35.56 12.75 13.73
CA ARG A 28 36.65 12.42 12.82
C ARG A 28 36.83 13.43 11.69
N GLU A 29 35.73 13.81 11.05
CA GLU A 29 35.77 14.69 9.87
C GLU A 29 36.22 16.11 10.23
N PHE A 30 35.79 16.62 11.39
CA PHE A 30 36.10 17.97 11.84
C PHE A 30 37.21 18.03 12.90
N SER A 31 37.89 16.92 13.17
CA SER A 31 38.97 16.82 14.17
C SER A 31 38.53 17.38 15.53
N LEU A 32 37.32 17.09 15.97
CA LEU A 32 36.75 17.54 17.24
C LEU A 32 36.78 16.42 18.26
N ASP A 33 36.96 16.78 19.54
CA ASP A 33 36.73 15.84 20.63
C ASP A 33 35.22 15.47 20.71
N ARG A 34 34.94 14.22 21.06
CA ARG A 34 33.55 13.73 21.18
C ARG A 34 32.68 14.56 22.10
N GLU A 35 33.28 15.16 23.14
CA GLU A 35 32.57 16.03 24.09
C GLU A 35 32.02 17.31 23.44
N HIS A 36 32.57 17.71 22.31
CA HIS A 36 32.12 18.88 21.56
C HIS A 36 31.07 18.58 20.49
N VAL A 37 30.66 17.30 20.35
CA VAL A 37 29.63 16.87 19.38
C VAL A 37 28.40 16.39 20.16
N ALA A 38 27.34 17.19 20.12
CA ALA A 38 26.05 16.82 20.69
C ALA A 38 25.10 16.31 19.59
N VAL A 39 24.74 15.04 19.64
CA VAL A 39 23.72 14.49 18.74
C VAL A 39 22.41 14.26 19.51
N ILE A 40 21.40 15.03 19.17
CA ILE A 40 20.07 15.00 19.78
C ILE A 40 19.17 14.15 18.90
N VAL A 41 18.59 13.08 19.47
CA VAL A 41 17.57 12.28 18.82
C VAL A 41 16.19 12.86 19.18
N ARG A 42 15.43 13.24 18.19
CA ARG A 42 14.04 13.70 18.36
C ARG A 42 13.11 12.83 17.52
N GLU A 43 11.92 12.59 18.01
CA GLU A 43 10.84 12.10 17.18
C GLU A 43 10.53 13.14 16.10
N ALA A 44 10.45 12.72 14.87
CA ALA A 44 9.92 13.58 13.84
C ALA A 44 8.52 13.98 14.31
N ALA A 45 8.25 15.28 14.42
CA ALA A 45 6.86 15.71 14.56
C ALA A 45 6.06 14.92 13.52
N PRO A 46 4.89 14.34 13.90
CA PRO A 46 4.07 13.65 12.93
C PRO A 46 3.98 14.62 11.75
N LYS A 47 4.57 14.23 10.62
CA LYS A 47 4.42 14.99 9.40
C LYS A 47 2.91 15.06 9.29
N ALA A 48 2.33 16.24 9.50
CA ALA A 48 0.96 16.45 9.14
C ALA A 48 0.92 15.88 7.74
N ALA A 49 0.29 14.71 7.60
CA ALA A 49 0.08 14.14 6.30
C ALA A 49 -0.42 15.34 5.51
N PRO A 50 0.22 15.74 4.40
CA PRO A 50 -0.33 16.81 3.60
C PRO A 50 -1.79 16.40 3.55
N ALA A 51 -2.69 17.32 3.95
CA ALA A 51 -4.10 17.10 3.76
C ALA A 51 -4.17 16.73 2.29
N ALA A 52 -4.11 15.41 2.04
CA ALA A 52 -4.19 14.89 0.72
C ALA A 52 -5.52 15.45 0.28
N SER A 53 -5.47 16.38 -0.62
CA SER A 53 -6.61 16.70 -1.44
C SER A 53 -7.02 15.32 -1.91
N GLN A 54 -8.06 14.77 -1.26
CA GLN A 54 -8.57 13.45 -1.56
C GLN A 54 -9.27 13.55 -2.91
N HIS A 55 -8.47 13.73 -3.95
CA HIS A 55 -8.87 13.35 -5.29
C HIS A 55 -8.92 11.83 -5.29
N THR A 56 -10.00 11.33 -4.73
CA THR A 56 -10.29 9.90 -4.73
C THR A 56 -10.60 9.53 -6.16
N PHE A 57 -9.71 8.77 -6.80
CA PHE A 57 -10.01 8.09 -8.07
C PHE A 57 -11.21 7.12 -7.94
N THR A 58 -11.79 7.04 -6.76
CA THR A 58 -13.10 6.42 -6.49
C THR A 58 -14.27 7.27 -7.04
N GLY A 59 -14.00 8.47 -7.55
CA GLY A 59 -14.99 9.23 -8.31
C GLY A 59 -15.47 8.43 -9.52
N GLY A 60 -16.68 7.86 -9.40
CA GLY A 60 -17.28 7.03 -10.44
C GLY A 60 -17.49 5.56 -10.09
N ILE A 61 -17.27 5.12 -8.85
CA ILE A 61 -17.72 3.80 -8.38
C ILE A 61 -19.16 3.91 -7.88
N GLY A 62 -20.08 3.21 -8.55
CA GLY A 62 -21.50 3.23 -8.23
C GLY A 62 -21.81 2.51 -6.92
N LYS A 63 -21.33 1.27 -6.77
CA LYS A 63 -21.58 0.44 -5.59
C LYS A 63 -20.34 -0.36 -5.22
N VAL A 64 -20.09 -0.51 -3.92
CA VAL A 64 -19.05 -1.38 -3.36
C VAL A 64 -19.73 -2.56 -2.67
N LEU A 65 -19.34 -3.79 -3.04
CA LEU A 65 -19.85 -5.04 -2.49
C LEU A 65 -18.74 -5.77 -1.76
N ALA A 66 -18.78 -5.79 -0.42
CA ALA A 66 -17.79 -6.50 0.39
C ALA A 66 -18.19 -7.98 0.52
N VAL A 67 -17.28 -8.87 0.07
CA VAL A 67 -17.41 -10.33 0.27
C VAL A 67 -16.45 -10.76 1.35
N ALA A 68 -16.97 -11.09 2.52
CA ALA A 68 -16.17 -11.45 3.69
C ALA A 68 -16.68 -12.75 4.34
N SER A 69 -15.82 -13.41 5.11
CA SER A 69 -16.21 -14.54 5.95
C SER A 69 -15.32 -14.66 7.18
N GLY A 70 -15.85 -15.13 8.28
CA GLY A 70 -15.10 -15.40 9.50
C GLY A 70 -14.32 -16.71 9.48
N LYS A 71 -14.38 -17.50 8.40
CA LYS A 71 -13.72 -18.80 8.27
C LYS A 71 -13.00 -18.91 6.93
N GLY A 72 -11.80 -19.48 6.94
CA GLY A 72 -11.04 -19.79 5.71
C GLY A 72 -11.68 -20.93 4.91
N GLY A 73 -11.44 -20.94 3.59
CA GLY A 73 -11.83 -22.06 2.71
C GLY A 73 -13.33 -22.19 2.39
N VAL A 74 -14.16 -21.21 2.72
CA VAL A 74 -15.62 -21.26 2.48
C VAL A 74 -16.04 -20.77 1.09
N GLY A 75 -15.08 -20.40 0.23
CA GLY A 75 -15.35 -20.00 -1.15
C GLY A 75 -15.52 -18.50 -1.39
N LYS A 76 -15.06 -17.60 -0.49
CA LYS A 76 -15.12 -16.14 -0.70
C LYS A 76 -14.65 -15.74 -2.10
N SER A 77 -13.43 -16.13 -2.46
CA SER A 77 -12.83 -15.77 -3.76
C SER A 77 -13.62 -16.33 -4.94
N THR A 78 -14.13 -17.55 -4.82
CA THR A 78 -14.96 -18.18 -5.84
C THR A 78 -16.27 -17.43 -6.03
N VAL A 79 -16.92 -17.03 -4.93
CA VAL A 79 -18.14 -16.22 -4.99
C VAL A 79 -17.86 -14.86 -5.64
N THR A 80 -16.78 -14.19 -5.23
CA THR A 80 -16.38 -12.89 -5.78
C THR A 80 -16.13 -12.98 -7.28
N ALA A 81 -15.36 -13.96 -7.74
CA ALA A 81 -15.04 -14.13 -9.14
C ALA A 81 -16.31 -14.40 -9.99
N ASN A 82 -17.16 -15.33 -9.54
CA ASN A 82 -18.39 -15.66 -10.28
C ASN A 82 -19.38 -14.48 -10.28
N LEU A 83 -19.50 -13.76 -9.18
CA LEU A 83 -20.36 -12.58 -9.09
C LEU A 83 -19.87 -11.48 -10.04
N ALA A 84 -18.55 -11.21 -10.04
CA ALA A 84 -17.96 -10.23 -10.94
C ALA A 84 -18.17 -10.58 -12.41
N LEU A 85 -17.94 -11.84 -12.79
CA LEU A 85 -18.20 -12.31 -14.16
C LEU A 85 -19.67 -12.23 -14.53
N THR A 86 -20.57 -12.56 -13.61
CA THR A 86 -22.02 -12.45 -13.85
C THR A 86 -22.44 -11.01 -14.09
N LEU A 87 -22.01 -10.08 -13.22
CA LEU A 87 -22.30 -8.67 -13.37
C LEU A 87 -21.73 -8.11 -14.67
N ARG A 88 -20.49 -8.49 -15.03
CA ARG A 88 -19.88 -8.10 -16.30
C ARG A 88 -20.70 -8.64 -17.50
N ASN A 89 -21.15 -9.90 -17.44
CA ASN A 89 -21.98 -10.49 -18.50
C ASN A 89 -23.37 -9.81 -18.62
N MET A 90 -23.85 -9.21 -17.54
CA MET A 90 -25.05 -8.37 -17.55
C MET A 90 -24.82 -6.96 -18.12
N GLY A 91 -23.58 -6.64 -18.54
CA GLY A 91 -23.21 -5.36 -19.13
C GLY A 91 -22.72 -4.29 -18.15
N TYR A 92 -22.53 -4.62 -16.87
CA TYR A 92 -21.99 -3.68 -15.90
C TYR A 92 -20.46 -3.58 -16.01
N ARG A 93 -19.92 -2.40 -15.70
CA ARG A 93 -18.50 -2.14 -15.54
C ARG A 93 -18.10 -2.58 -14.12
N VAL A 94 -17.25 -3.57 -14.02
CA VAL A 94 -16.93 -4.24 -12.76
C VAL A 94 -15.44 -4.15 -12.45
N GLY A 95 -15.12 -3.91 -11.18
CA GLY A 95 -13.80 -4.04 -10.62
C GLY A 95 -13.75 -5.07 -9.50
N ILE A 96 -12.59 -5.64 -9.28
CA ILE A 96 -12.29 -6.50 -8.12
C ILE A 96 -11.09 -5.89 -7.37
N LEU A 97 -11.23 -5.74 -6.06
CA LEU A 97 -10.14 -5.44 -5.14
C LEU A 97 -9.89 -6.64 -4.24
N ASP A 98 -8.85 -7.41 -4.54
CA ASP A 98 -8.44 -8.54 -3.71
C ASP A 98 -7.57 -8.06 -2.54
N ALA A 99 -8.17 -8.04 -1.38
CA ALA A 99 -7.59 -7.56 -0.13
C ALA A 99 -7.09 -8.69 0.79
N ASP A 100 -7.05 -9.94 0.32
CA ASP A 100 -6.59 -11.08 1.11
C ASP A 100 -5.05 -11.15 1.12
N ILE A 101 -4.43 -10.63 2.19
CA ILE A 101 -2.98 -10.52 2.32
C ILE A 101 -2.31 -11.89 2.40
N TYR A 102 -2.97 -12.85 3.05
CA TYR A 102 -2.40 -14.16 3.32
C TYR A 102 -2.64 -15.19 2.23
N GLY A 103 -3.54 -14.89 1.31
CA GLY A 103 -3.88 -15.81 0.22
C GLY A 103 -4.55 -15.10 -0.95
N PRO A 104 -3.89 -14.09 -1.56
CA PRO A 104 -4.47 -13.38 -2.70
C PRO A 104 -4.69 -14.38 -3.83
N SER A 105 -5.94 -14.62 -4.18
CA SER A 105 -6.31 -15.70 -5.09
C SER A 105 -6.96 -15.20 -6.39
N GLN A 106 -7.43 -13.95 -6.43
CA GLN A 106 -8.05 -13.41 -7.63
C GLN A 106 -7.08 -13.34 -8.83
N PRO A 107 -5.80 -12.95 -8.68
CA PRO A 107 -4.85 -12.98 -9.79
C PRO A 107 -4.74 -14.34 -10.45
N LYS A 108 -4.70 -15.40 -9.66
CA LYS A 108 -4.67 -16.79 -10.16
C LYS A 108 -5.96 -17.18 -10.87
N MET A 109 -7.11 -16.86 -10.28
CA MET A 109 -8.41 -17.20 -10.85
C MET A 109 -8.66 -16.51 -12.19
N PHE A 110 -8.11 -15.33 -12.40
CA PHE A 110 -8.23 -14.55 -13.62
C PHE A 110 -7.02 -14.65 -14.55
N GLY A 111 -6.02 -15.47 -14.25
CA GLY A 111 -4.85 -15.72 -15.10
C GLY A 111 -3.89 -14.51 -15.23
N VAL A 112 -3.84 -13.65 -14.22
CA VAL A 112 -3.01 -12.43 -14.22
C VAL A 112 -2.00 -12.41 -13.08
N GLU A 113 -1.52 -13.57 -12.62
CA GLU A 113 -0.57 -13.70 -11.50
C GLU A 113 0.75 -12.94 -11.72
N GLY A 114 1.19 -12.82 -12.97
CA GLY A 114 2.42 -12.12 -13.33
C GLY A 114 2.25 -10.64 -13.60
N TYR A 115 1.07 -10.07 -13.35
CA TYR A 115 0.84 -8.65 -13.59
C TYR A 115 1.63 -7.80 -12.60
N LEU A 116 2.37 -6.83 -13.13
CA LEU A 116 3.07 -5.81 -12.35
C LEU A 116 2.33 -4.49 -12.57
N PRO A 117 1.69 -3.94 -11.54
CA PRO A 117 1.00 -2.67 -11.66
C PRO A 117 1.96 -1.56 -12.09
N ASP A 118 1.60 -0.88 -13.16
CA ASP A 118 2.30 0.31 -13.61
C ASP A 118 1.69 1.55 -12.98
N ALA A 119 2.46 2.64 -12.91
CA ALA A 119 2.01 3.90 -12.39
C ALA A 119 1.96 4.93 -13.51
N GLU A 120 0.84 5.63 -13.62
CA GLU A 120 0.63 6.74 -14.55
C GLU A 120 0.41 8.04 -13.76
N ARG A 121 1.00 9.13 -14.21
CA ARG A 121 0.78 10.43 -13.59
C ARG A 121 -0.37 11.16 -14.28
N ILE A 122 -1.47 11.34 -13.55
CA ILE A 122 -2.67 12.03 -14.04
C ILE A 122 -2.94 13.23 -13.15
N ASP A 123 -3.07 14.41 -13.74
CA ASP A 123 -3.32 15.68 -13.03
C ASP A 123 -2.32 15.97 -11.89
N GLY A 124 -1.08 15.46 -12.05
CA GLY A 124 0.00 15.66 -11.07
C GLY A 124 0.02 14.60 -9.94
N GLU A 125 -0.91 13.67 -9.91
CA GLU A 125 -0.98 12.56 -8.96
C GLU A 125 -0.59 11.22 -9.60
N ASP A 126 0.11 10.39 -8.84
CA ASP A 126 0.51 9.05 -9.30
C ASP A 126 -0.67 8.09 -9.11
N CYS A 127 -1.13 7.49 -10.21
CA CYS A 127 -2.21 6.52 -10.26
C CYS A 127 -1.66 5.13 -10.55
N ILE A 128 -2.22 4.13 -9.91
CA ILE A 128 -1.90 2.72 -10.14
C ILE A 128 -2.86 2.16 -11.19
N LEU A 129 -2.32 1.53 -12.22
CA LEU A 129 -3.14 0.89 -13.25
C LEU A 129 -3.59 -0.49 -12.78
N PRO A 130 -4.90 -0.81 -12.83
CA PRO A 130 -5.39 -2.16 -12.55
C PRO A 130 -5.12 -3.08 -13.74
N ALA A 131 -4.97 -4.38 -13.47
CA ALA A 131 -5.01 -5.38 -14.55
C ALA A 131 -6.38 -5.38 -15.22
N ASP A 132 -6.41 -5.53 -16.55
CA ASP A 132 -7.63 -5.88 -17.27
C ASP A 132 -7.69 -7.40 -17.41
N ALA A 133 -8.62 -7.99 -16.71
CA ALA A 133 -8.79 -9.43 -16.66
C ALA A 133 -10.21 -9.80 -17.11
N MET A 134 -10.34 -10.30 -18.31
CA MET A 134 -11.63 -10.65 -18.91
C MET A 134 -12.64 -9.47 -18.92
N GLY A 135 -12.18 -8.24 -19.15
CA GLY A 135 -13.02 -7.04 -19.11
C GLY A 135 -13.44 -6.60 -17.69
N ILE A 136 -12.77 -7.10 -16.67
CA ILE A 136 -12.91 -6.70 -15.27
C ILE A 136 -11.61 -6.03 -14.84
N LYS A 137 -11.69 -4.89 -14.18
CA LYS A 137 -10.52 -4.23 -13.59
C LYS A 137 -10.15 -4.90 -12.29
N LEU A 138 -8.96 -5.52 -12.24
CA LEU A 138 -8.50 -6.26 -11.08
C LEU A 138 -7.29 -5.58 -10.45
N MET A 139 -7.40 -5.31 -9.16
CA MET A 139 -6.29 -4.90 -8.31
C MET A 139 -6.18 -5.88 -7.15
N SER A 140 -4.98 -6.37 -6.88
CA SER A 140 -4.72 -7.31 -5.79
C SER A 140 -3.50 -6.91 -4.99
N ILE A 141 -3.58 -7.10 -3.70
CA ILE A 141 -2.41 -7.00 -2.83
C ILE A 141 -1.30 -7.96 -3.26
N GLY A 142 -1.66 -9.09 -3.87
CA GLY A 142 -0.74 -10.08 -4.41
C GLY A 142 0.15 -9.58 -5.55
N PHE A 143 -0.17 -8.44 -6.18
CA PHE A 143 0.71 -7.82 -7.17
C PHE A 143 1.91 -7.10 -6.54
N PHE A 144 1.84 -6.77 -5.26
CA PHE A 144 2.86 -5.99 -4.55
C PHE A 144 3.67 -6.82 -3.55
N ILE A 145 3.17 -7.98 -3.16
CA ILE A 145 3.75 -8.81 -2.10
C ILE A 145 4.27 -10.11 -2.71
N LYS A 146 5.55 -10.40 -2.46
CA LYS A 146 6.06 -11.75 -2.71
C LYS A 146 5.54 -12.69 -1.61
N PRO A 147 5.26 -13.95 -1.92
CA PRO A 147 4.80 -14.92 -0.91
C PRO A 147 5.71 -15.03 0.32
N SER A 148 7.04 -14.81 0.14
CA SER A 148 8.02 -14.77 1.23
C SER A 148 7.84 -13.60 2.19
N ASP A 149 7.25 -12.51 1.76
CA ASP A 149 7.21 -11.25 2.49
C ASP A 149 5.88 -11.03 3.22
N ALA A 150 4.87 -11.85 2.93
CA ALA A 150 3.53 -11.76 3.52
C ALA A 150 3.52 -11.84 5.06
N LEU A 151 4.49 -12.53 5.66
CA LEU A 151 4.65 -12.64 7.12
C LEU A 151 5.09 -11.32 7.79
N ILE A 152 5.62 -10.37 7.03
CA ILE A 152 6.16 -9.09 7.55
C ILE A 152 5.08 -8.01 7.54
N TRP A 153 4.02 -8.20 6.77
CA TRP A 153 2.93 -7.24 6.63
C TRP A 153 2.01 -7.26 7.85
N ARG A 154 2.28 -6.36 8.79
CA ARG A 154 1.47 -6.18 9.99
C ARG A 154 0.50 -5.02 9.82
N ASP A 155 -0.60 -5.10 10.53
CA ASP A 155 -1.82 -4.27 10.56
C ASP A 155 -1.76 -2.88 9.90
N ALA A 156 -0.80 -2.04 10.28
CA ALA A 156 -0.71 -0.68 9.76
C ALA A 156 -0.24 -0.61 8.29
N MET A 157 0.68 -1.52 7.88
CA MET A 157 1.16 -1.57 6.49
C MET A 157 0.07 -2.08 5.56
N ALA A 158 -0.64 -3.12 5.99
CA ALA A 158 -1.76 -3.68 5.26
C ALA A 158 -2.89 -2.66 5.05
N THR A 159 -3.27 -1.95 6.12
CA THR A 159 -4.31 -0.92 6.06
C THR A 159 -3.92 0.23 5.13
N ASN A 160 -2.66 0.66 5.15
CA ASN A 160 -2.17 1.72 4.26
C ASN A 160 -2.15 1.26 2.79
N ALA A 161 -1.70 0.03 2.53
CA ALA A 161 -1.70 -0.52 1.16
C ALA A 161 -3.13 -0.66 0.61
N LEU A 162 -4.06 -1.18 1.40
CA LEU A 162 -5.47 -1.24 1.01
C LEU A 162 -6.04 0.14 0.71
N ARG A 163 -5.74 1.12 1.54
CA ARG A 163 -6.13 2.51 1.29
C ARG A 163 -5.58 3.04 -0.02
N GLN A 164 -4.30 2.81 -0.29
CA GLN A 164 -3.68 3.20 -1.56
C GLN A 164 -4.34 2.49 -2.74
N MET A 165 -4.56 1.18 -2.65
CA MET A 165 -5.22 0.42 -3.71
C MET A 165 -6.65 0.90 -3.99
N ILE A 166 -7.39 1.31 -2.96
CA ILE A 166 -8.74 1.87 -3.15
C ILE A 166 -8.67 3.25 -3.81
N HIS A 167 -7.79 4.13 -3.31
CA HIS A 167 -7.82 5.54 -3.67
C HIS A 167 -6.92 5.90 -4.84
N GLN A 168 -5.81 5.18 -5.05
CA GLN A 168 -4.84 5.48 -6.10
C GLN A 168 -5.00 4.60 -7.34
N THR A 169 -5.85 3.58 -7.32
CA THR A 169 -6.11 2.78 -8.53
C THR A 169 -7.01 3.54 -9.49
N LYS A 170 -6.61 3.57 -10.76
CA LYS A 170 -7.39 4.15 -11.87
C LYS A 170 -8.59 3.26 -12.21
N TRP A 171 -9.58 3.23 -11.33
CA TRP A 171 -10.77 2.42 -11.52
C TRP A 171 -11.60 2.88 -12.72
N GLY A 172 -11.63 4.18 -13.01
CA GLY A 172 -12.55 4.78 -13.96
C GLY A 172 -13.99 4.65 -13.47
N GLY A 173 -14.93 4.86 -14.35
CA GLY A 173 -16.35 4.70 -14.00
C GLY A 173 -16.73 3.21 -13.86
N LEU A 174 -16.86 2.71 -12.64
CA LEU A 174 -17.37 1.36 -12.33
C LEU A 174 -18.79 1.43 -11.82
N ASP A 175 -19.61 0.45 -12.23
CA ASP A 175 -20.94 0.25 -11.65
C ASP A 175 -20.84 -0.52 -10.32
N PHE A 176 -19.88 -1.48 -10.27
CA PHE A 176 -19.61 -2.29 -9.08
C PHE A 176 -18.11 -2.47 -8.83
N LEU A 177 -17.70 -2.36 -7.56
CA LEU A 177 -16.40 -2.81 -7.05
C LEU A 177 -16.64 -3.89 -5.99
N LEU A 178 -16.06 -5.09 -6.16
CA LEU A 178 -16.15 -6.22 -5.25
C LEU A 178 -14.88 -6.37 -4.45
#